data_304408a141b861297e8723fa28956f9e
#
_entry.id   304408a141b861297e8723fa28956f9e
#
_cell.length_a   1.000
_cell.length_b   1.000
_cell.length_c   1.000
_cell.angle_alpha   90.00
_cell.angle_beta   90.00
_cell.angle_gamma   90.00
#
_symmetry.space_group_name_H-M   'P 1'
#
loop_
_entity.id
_entity.type
_entity.pdbx_description
1 polymer ?
#
loop_
_entity_poly.entity_id
_entity_poly.type
_entity_poly.pdbx_seq_one_letter_code
_entity_poly.pdbx_strand_id
1 'polypeptide(L)'
;GPKGEGGYLEGMLESKEGGKCKVQVNGELKVYKEAECHQVNPPKFDCSEDMADLTYLGDPCVLWNSVVRYKNELIYTYSGLFCIAINPYKRYPIYTLRTMELYVGKRRNECWPHIFAIAEGAYQGMMNSGCNQSILITGESGAGKTENTKKVISYFATICSSGKRKEGEASLEDKIVATNPVLEAWGNAKTVRNDNSSRFGKFIRIHFNASGKLSGADMVVYLLEKSRLTYQQPLERCYHAFYNIMSDEVPELKAKCLLSNDILDYWFVSQGKLTVPSIDDREDMQYAHEAFVSLGFTEEEEFNVYKNTACMMHMGNMTKDFVPVGKEEQAEIKDDVNANKVAELLGIDAEWMITYFCKPKLKVGTEWVSKGSTCANAASSVSGIARAIYERSFRFVVDKCNQTLCDPTMK
;
A
#
# COMPACT_ATOMS: atom_id res chain seq x y z
N GLY A 1 33.90 7.28 -9.04
CA GLY A 1 34.13 8.02 -10.29
C GLY A 1 33.15 9.16 -10.46
N PRO A 2 33.49 10.18 -11.27
CA PRO A 2 32.65 11.36 -11.39
C PRO A 2 31.30 11.00 -11.98
N LYS A 3 30.29 11.72 -11.54
CA LYS A 3 28.89 11.67 -11.91
C LYS A 3 28.67 11.61 -13.43
N GLY A 4 28.79 10.42 -14.00
CA GLY A 4 28.22 10.03 -15.27
C GLY A 4 26.92 9.29 -14.98
N GLU A 5 26.00 9.27 -15.88
CA GLU A 5 24.76 8.50 -15.83
C GLU A 5 25.08 7.04 -15.51
N GLY A 6 25.04 6.62 -14.23
CA GLY A 6 25.18 5.21 -13.88
C GLY A 6 26.12 4.82 -12.75
N GLY A 7 26.65 5.72 -11.97
CA GLY A 7 27.31 5.33 -10.72
C GLY A 7 28.82 5.11 -10.85
N TYR A 8 29.34 3.90 -10.60
CA TYR A 8 30.76 3.60 -10.52
C TYR A 8 31.29 2.96 -11.80
N LEU A 9 32.58 3.25 -12.13
CA LEU A 9 33.28 2.63 -13.23
C LEU A 9 34.43 1.78 -12.68
N GLU A 10 34.64 0.61 -13.24
CA GLU A 10 35.79 -0.23 -12.95
C GLU A 10 37.05 0.33 -13.65
N GLY A 11 38.18 0.30 -12.95
CA GLY A 11 39.44 0.75 -13.50
C GLY A 11 40.65 0.11 -12.80
N MET A 12 41.79 0.11 -13.47
CA MET A 12 43.05 -0.41 -12.94
C MET A 12 43.87 0.73 -12.35
N LEU A 13 44.24 0.62 -11.09
CA LEU A 13 45.10 1.59 -10.41
C LEU A 13 46.55 1.48 -10.92
N GLU A 14 47.11 2.55 -11.49
CA GLU A 14 48.51 2.61 -11.91
C GLU A 14 49.43 3.21 -10.83
N SER A 15 49.00 4.31 -10.21
CA SER A 15 49.77 4.94 -9.14
C SER A 15 48.89 5.72 -8.18
N LYS A 16 49.37 5.89 -6.95
CA LYS A 16 48.74 6.64 -5.88
C LYS A 16 49.74 7.57 -5.25
N GLU A 17 49.59 8.89 -5.42
CA GLU A 17 50.45 9.91 -4.89
C GLU A 17 49.69 11.18 -4.50
N GLY A 18 50.05 11.76 -3.37
CA GLY A 18 49.50 13.05 -2.93
C GLY A 18 47.97 13.13 -2.79
N GLY A 19 47.32 12.02 -2.36
CA GLY A 19 45.85 11.95 -2.23
C GLY A 19 45.11 11.84 -3.57
N LYS A 20 45.82 11.51 -4.63
CA LYS A 20 45.28 11.27 -5.98
C LYS A 20 45.64 9.88 -6.47
N CYS A 21 44.73 9.26 -7.19
CA CYS A 21 44.89 7.98 -7.85
C CYS A 21 44.87 8.18 -9.37
N LYS A 22 45.90 7.65 -10.07
CA LYS A 22 45.85 7.52 -11.51
C LYS A 22 45.26 6.15 -11.84
N VAL A 23 44.16 6.15 -12.54
CA VAL A 23 43.35 4.94 -12.81
C VAL A 23 43.13 4.84 -14.32
N GLN A 24 43.40 3.72 -14.89
CA GLN A 24 43.07 3.39 -16.27
C GLN A 24 41.60 2.94 -16.33
N VAL A 25 40.76 3.71 -17.02
CA VAL A 25 39.32 3.45 -17.19
C VAL A 25 39.03 3.41 -18.69
N ASN A 26 38.49 2.31 -19.19
CA ASN A 26 38.20 2.11 -20.63
C ASN A 26 39.35 2.41 -21.56
N GLY A 27 40.58 2.10 -21.14
CA GLY A 27 41.81 2.34 -21.94
C GLY A 27 42.36 3.76 -21.81
N GLU A 28 41.72 4.66 -21.10
CA GLU A 28 42.19 6.03 -20.84
C GLU A 28 42.71 6.18 -19.41
N LEU A 29 43.82 6.86 -19.26
CA LEU A 29 44.39 7.19 -17.95
C LEU A 29 43.72 8.45 -17.40
N LYS A 30 43.05 8.33 -16.27
CA LYS A 30 42.33 9.44 -15.57
C LYS A 30 42.82 9.58 -14.14
N VAL A 31 42.80 10.81 -13.64
CA VAL A 31 43.20 11.13 -12.27
C VAL A 31 41.95 11.45 -11.43
N TYR A 32 41.79 10.71 -10.36
CA TYR A 32 40.69 10.87 -9.40
C TYR A 32 41.23 11.19 -8.01
N LYS A 33 40.42 11.76 -7.15
CA LYS A 33 40.73 11.87 -5.72
C LYS A 33 40.71 10.48 -5.09
N GLU A 34 41.64 10.22 -4.17
CA GLU A 34 41.68 8.95 -3.45
C GLU A 34 40.34 8.58 -2.78
N ALA A 35 39.62 9.56 -2.20
CA ALA A 35 38.33 9.37 -1.59
C ALA A 35 37.19 8.96 -2.56
N GLU A 36 37.42 9.10 -3.87
CA GLU A 36 36.48 8.69 -4.93
C GLU A 36 36.82 7.30 -5.50
N CYS A 37 37.91 6.69 -5.03
CA CYS A 37 38.37 5.39 -5.49
C CYS A 37 38.12 4.34 -4.41
N HIS A 38 37.49 3.25 -4.78
CA HIS A 38 37.17 2.14 -3.88
C HIS A 38 37.85 0.86 -4.39
N GLN A 39 38.26 0.03 -3.45
CA GLN A 39 38.84 -1.28 -3.79
C GLN A 39 37.76 -2.23 -4.27
N VAL A 40 38.07 -3.06 -5.25
CA VAL A 40 37.21 -4.08 -5.83
C VAL A 40 37.45 -5.40 -5.13
N ASN A 41 36.39 -6.14 -4.85
CA ASN A 41 36.51 -7.50 -4.31
C ASN A 41 37.13 -8.44 -5.34
N PRO A 42 37.92 -9.47 -4.93
CA PRO A 42 38.40 -10.51 -5.81
C PRO A 42 37.26 -11.23 -6.54
N PRO A 43 37.49 -11.76 -7.77
CA PRO A 43 36.44 -12.41 -8.59
C PRO A 43 35.70 -13.56 -7.92
N LYS A 44 36.29 -14.19 -6.91
CA LYS A 44 35.61 -15.24 -6.13
C LYS A 44 34.36 -14.76 -5.37
N PHE A 45 34.20 -13.43 -5.19
CA PHE A 45 33.04 -12.80 -4.57
C PHE A 45 32.02 -12.25 -5.58
N ASP A 46 32.26 -12.46 -6.88
CA ASP A 46 31.29 -12.13 -7.89
C ASP A 46 30.02 -12.98 -7.66
N CYS A 47 28.84 -12.32 -7.66
CA CYS A 47 27.57 -12.97 -7.39
C CYS A 47 27.42 -13.54 -5.96
N SER A 48 28.05 -12.90 -4.95
CA SER A 48 27.98 -13.36 -3.56
C SER A 48 26.54 -13.44 -3.06
N GLU A 49 26.19 -14.52 -2.37
CA GLU A 49 24.88 -14.73 -1.77
C GLU A 49 24.67 -13.89 -0.52
N ASP A 50 25.72 -13.66 0.26
CA ASP A 50 25.70 -12.75 1.42
C ASP A 50 26.76 -11.65 1.25
N MET A 51 26.31 -10.40 1.21
CA MET A 51 27.23 -9.27 1.09
C MET A 51 28.07 -9.03 2.34
N ALA A 52 27.71 -9.62 3.48
CA ALA A 52 28.54 -9.60 4.67
C ALA A 52 29.87 -10.39 4.51
N ASP A 53 29.96 -11.28 3.54
CA ASP A 53 31.15 -12.05 3.23
C ASP A 53 32.15 -11.27 2.34
N LEU A 54 31.73 -10.13 1.79
CA LEU A 54 32.60 -9.30 0.95
C LEU A 54 33.77 -8.73 1.74
N THR A 55 34.99 -8.81 1.19
CA THR A 55 36.16 -8.23 1.83
C THR A 55 36.07 -6.71 1.91
N TYR A 56 35.56 -6.08 0.83
CA TYR A 56 35.33 -4.64 0.76
C TYR A 56 33.82 -4.39 0.67
N LEU A 57 33.23 -3.87 1.75
CA LEU A 57 31.82 -3.60 1.87
C LEU A 57 31.56 -2.08 1.75
N GLY A 58 31.63 -1.59 0.52
CA GLY A 58 31.32 -0.20 0.19
C GLY A 58 30.25 -0.13 -0.89
N ASP A 59 29.67 1.06 -1.10
CA ASP A 59 28.58 1.28 -2.06
C ASP A 59 28.87 0.70 -3.45
N PRO A 60 30.09 0.86 -4.05
CA PRO A 60 30.37 0.28 -5.36
C PRO A 60 30.32 -1.25 -5.39
N CYS A 61 30.82 -1.90 -4.32
CA CYS A 61 30.85 -3.36 -4.23
C CYS A 61 29.46 -3.95 -4.03
N VAL A 62 28.65 -3.29 -3.18
CA VAL A 62 27.24 -3.65 -2.96
C VAL A 62 26.44 -3.49 -4.25
N LEU A 63 26.62 -2.36 -4.94
CA LEU A 63 25.95 -2.11 -6.21
C LEU A 63 26.36 -3.13 -7.27
N TRP A 64 27.67 -3.41 -7.40
CA TRP A 64 28.19 -4.39 -8.36
C TRP A 64 27.58 -5.78 -8.11
N ASN A 65 27.65 -6.27 -6.88
CA ASN A 65 27.08 -7.57 -6.53
C ASN A 65 25.58 -7.62 -6.83
N SER A 66 24.85 -6.56 -6.49
CA SER A 66 23.42 -6.45 -6.77
C SER A 66 23.11 -6.48 -8.27
N VAL A 67 23.90 -5.77 -9.09
CA VAL A 67 23.75 -5.76 -10.56
C VAL A 67 24.05 -7.13 -11.16
N VAL A 68 25.15 -7.79 -10.72
CA VAL A 68 25.50 -9.13 -11.20
C VAL A 68 24.42 -10.13 -10.87
N ARG A 69 23.93 -10.14 -9.63
CA ARG A 69 22.84 -11.03 -9.20
C ARG A 69 21.54 -10.75 -9.96
N TYR A 70 21.17 -9.49 -10.11
CA TYR A 70 19.96 -9.11 -10.83
C TYR A 70 19.99 -9.53 -12.31
N LYS A 71 21.13 -9.36 -12.99
CA LYS A 71 21.33 -9.84 -14.38
C LYS A 71 21.20 -11.36 -14.51
N ASN A 72 21.53 -12.10 -13.45
CA ASN A 72 21.36 -13.56 -13.37
C ASN A 72 19.98 -13.97 -12.79
N GLU A 73 19.03 -13.04 -12.72
CA GLU A 73 17.65 -13.29 -12.22
C GLU A 73 17.59 -13.68 -10.73
N LEU A 74 18.66 -13.40 -9.98
CA LEU A 74 18.78 -13.65 -8.54
C LEU A 74 18.36 -12.40 -7.77
N ILE A 75 17.07 -12.24 -7.55
CA ILE A 75 16.48 -11.02 -6.97
C ILE A 75 16.64 -10.89 -5.45
N TYR A 76 17.00 -11.97 -4.77
CA TYR A 76 17.21 -12.01 -3.33
C TYR A 76 18.71 -12.12 -3.02
N THR A 77 19.19 -11.34 -2.07
CA THR A 77 20.60 -11.35 -1.62
C THR A 77 20.63 -11.10 -0.13
N TYR A 78 21.42 -11.84 0.63
CA TYR A 78 21.60 -11.55 2.05
C TYR A 78 22.60 -10.40 2.26
N SER A 79 22.45 -9.71 3.38
CA SER A 79 23.44 -8.77 3.93
C SER A 79 23.40 -8.88 5.44
N GLY A 80 24.18 -9.81 6.00
CA GLY A 80 24.12 -10.16 7.40
C GLY A 80 22.71 -10.60 7.80
N LEU A 81 22.03 -9.92 8.70
CA LEU A 81 20.66 -10.25 9.15
C LEU A 81 19.59 -9.90 8.11
N PHE A 82 19.89 -9.06 7.14
CA PHE A 82 18.93 -8.58 6.17
C PHE A 82 18.82 -9.50 4.95
N CYS A 83 17.64 -9.52 4.35
CA CYS A 83 17.41 -10.05 3.01
C CYS A 83 17.01 -8.89 2.11
N ILE A 84 17.84 -8.59 1.12
CA ILE A 84 17.60 -7.56 0.13
C ILE A 84 16.80 -8.19 -1.01
N ALA A 85 15.66 -7.59 -1.35
CA ALA A 85 14.84 -7.96 -2.48
C ALA A 85 14.83 -6.83 -3.50
N ILE A 86 15.25 -7.12 -4.72
CA ILE A 86 15.23 -6.15 -5.83
C ILE A 86 14.04 -6.49 -6.72
N ASN A 87 13.13 -5.53 -6.91
CA ASN A 87 11.92 -5.73 -7.72
C ASN A 87 12.31 -6.02 -9.19
N PRO A 88 11.96 -7.20 -9.74
CA PRO A 88 12.29 -7.56 -11.11
C PRO A 88 11.33 -7.00 -12.15
N TYR A 89 10.21 -6.37 -11.73
CA TYR A 89 9.10 -5.92 -12.60
C TYR A 89 8.56 -7.00 -13.55
N LYS A 90 8.79 -8.27 -13.22
CA LYS A 90 8.26 -9.45 -13.91
C LYS A 90 8.05 -10.61 -12.95
N ARG A 91 7.28 -11.60 -13.35
CA ARG A 91 7.02 -12.79 -12.53
C ARG A 91 8.10 -13.84 -12.78
N TYR A 92 8.64 -14.40 -11.69
CA TYR A 92 9.54 -15.54 -11.71
C TYR A 92 8.87 -16.79 -11.11
N PRO A 93 9.17 -18.00 -11.62
CA PRO A 93 8.62 -19.26 -11.09
C PRO A 93 9.34 -19.74 -9.81
N ILE A 94 9.67 -18.82 -8.90
CA ILE A 94 10.44 -19.07 -7.67
C ILE A 94 9.55 -19.16 -6.42
N TYR A 95 8.21 -19.13 -6.57
CA TYR A 95 7.25 -19.13 -5.46
C TYR A 95 6.33 -20.37 -5.49
N THR A 96 6.79 -21.45 -6.09
CA THR A 96 6.03 -22.69 -6.19
C THR A 96 6.04 -23.48 -4.87
N LEU A 97 5.08 -24.40 -4.69
CA LEU A 97 5.06 -25.33 -3.55
C LEU A 97 6.40 -26.07 -3.41
N ARG A 98 6.94 -26.58 -4.52
CA ARG A 98 8.24 -27.25 -4.53
C ARG A 98 9.37 -26.36 -4.01
N THR A 99 9.32 -25.07 -4.36
CA THR A 99 10.30 -24.11 -3.83
C THR A 99 10.11 -23.90 -2.33
N MET A 100 8.88 -23.79 -1.84
CA MET A 100 8.60 -23.65 -0.40
C MET A 100 9.15 -24.84 0.40
N GLU A 101 8.93 -26.07 -0.09
CA GLU A 101 9.40 -27.31 0.54
C GLU A 101 10.92 -27.37 0.70
N LEU A 102 11.70 -26.72 -0.19
CA LEU A 102 13.16 -26.66 -0.09
C LEU A 102 13.64 -25.88 1.16
N TYR A 103 12.81 -25.02 1.72
CA TYR A 103 13.16 -24.17 2.86
C TYR A 103 12.67 -24.72 4.19
N VAL A 104 11.72 -25.67 4.18
CA VAL A 104 11.14 -26.24 5.41
C VAL A 104 12.21 -26.92 6.27
N GLY A 105 12.33 -26.52 7.53
CA GLY A 105 13.29 -27.06 8.48
C GLY A 105 14.75 -26.70 8.22
N LYS A 106 15.02 -25.84 7.22
CA LYS A 106 16.37 -25.43 6.86
C LYS A 106 16.77 -24.15 7.54
N ARG A 107 18.06 -24.08 7.88
CA ARG A 107 18.68 -22.83 8.32
C ARG A 107 19.00 -21.95 7.12
N ARG A 108 19.10 -20.66 7.35
CA ARG A 108 19.37 -19.66 6.33
C ARG A 108 20.68 -19.93 5.53
N ASN A 109 21.71 -20.42 6.18
CA ASN A 109 23.00 -20.78 5.56
C ASN A 109 22.99 -22.11 4.78
N GLU A 110 21.89 -22.85 4.85
CA GLU A 110 21.71 -24.12 4.11
C GLU A 110 20.88 -23.92 2.82
N CYS A 111 20.43 -22.70 2.56
CA CYS A 111 19.53 -22.37 1.47
C CYS A 111 19.98 -21.11 0.75
N TRP A 112 19.64 -21.03 -0.54
CA TRP A 112 19.84 -19.82 -1.33
C TRP A 112 19.04 -18.64 -0.74
N PRO A 113 19.52 -17.39 -0.94
CA PRO A 113 18.79 -16.21 -0.52
C PRO A 113 17.38 -16.20 -1.09
N HIS A 114 16.38 -16.14 -0.21
CA HIS A 114 14.97 -16.10 -0.58
C HIS A 114 14.12 -15.57 0.59
N ILE A 115 12.96 -14.97 0.27
CA ILE A 115 12.01 -14.52 1.29
C ILE A 115 11.49 -15.69 2.14
N PHE A 116 11.41 -16.91 1.58
CA PHE A 116 10.98 -18.10 2.30
C PHE A 116 11.97 -18.52 3.41
N ALA A 117 13.27 -18.30 3.22
CA ALA A 117 14.25 -18.53 4.27
C ALA A 117 14.04 -17.58 5.47
N ILE A 118 13.60 -16.34 5.23
CA ILE A 118 13.28 -15.39 6.29
C ILE A 118 12.01 -15.83 7.02
N ALA A 119 10.99 -16.27 6.29
CA ALA A 119 9.75 -16.78 6.86
C ALA A 119 10.00 -18.03 7.70
N GLU A 120 10.75 -19.01 7.18
CA GLU A 120 11.10 -20.24 7.90
C GLU A 120 11.94 -19.94 9.14
N GLY A 121 12.91 -19.03 9.04
CA GLY A 121 13.74 -18.63 10.19
C GLY A 121 12.90 -18.01 11.31
N ALA A 122 11.92 -17.19 11.00
CA ALA A 122 10.98 -16.64 11.97
C ALA A 122 10.10 -17.75 12.58
N TYR A 123 9.57 -18.65 11.75
CA TYR A 123 8.76 -19.78 12.22
C TYR A 123 9.55 -20.70 13.17
N GLN A 124 10.75 -21.11 12.79
CA GLN A 124 11.60 -21.94 13.63
C GLN A 124 12.03 -21.21 14.91
N GLY A 125 12.32 -19.91 14.81
CA GLY A 125 12.61 -19.06 15.99
C GLY A 125 11.45 -19.08 16.99
N MET A 126 10.22 -18.93 16.51
CA MET A 126 9.02 -18.98 17.34
C MET A 126 8.84 -20.39 17.97
N MET A 127 8.93 -21.44 17.18
CA MET A 127 8.73 -22.81 17.66
C MET A 127 9.77 -23.24 18.69
N ASN A 128 11.02 -22.83 18.51
CA ASN A 128 12.13 -23.22 19.40
C ASN A 128 12.19 -22.40 20.70
N SER A 129 11.86 -21.11 20.62
CA SER A 129 11.98 -20.20 21.77
C SER A 129 10.66 -19.95 22.53
N GLY A 130 9.53 -20.27 21.91
CA GLY A 130 8.20 -19.90 22.40
C GLY A 130 7.94 -18.38 22.41
N CYS A 131 8.77 -17.60 21.69
CA CYS A 131 8.67 -16.14 21.63
C CYS A 131 8.13 -15.68 20.26
N ASN A 132 7.32 -14.64 20.29
CA ASN A 132 6.85 -14.00 19.05
C ASN A 132 8.03 -13.51 18.21
N GLN A 133 7.91 -13.66 16.90
CA GLN A 133 8.88 -13.20 15.91
C GLN A 133 8.30 -12.07 15.08
N SER A 134 9.17 -11.21 14.52
CA SER A 134 8.77 -10.09 13.69
C SER A 134 9.55 -10.08 12.38
N ILE A 135 8.87 -9.87 11.28
CA ILE A 135 9.46 -9.63 9.95
C ILE A 135 9.12 -8.21 9.55
N LEU A 136 10.14 -7.36 9.44
CA LEU A 136 10.00 -5.98 8.96
C LEU A 136 10.36 -5.89 7.49
N ILE A 137 9.46 -5.39 6.68
CA ILE A 137 9.69 -5.15 5.26
C ILE A 137 9.66 -3.65 5.01
N THR A 138 10.79 -3.10 4.56
CA THR A 138 10.96 -1.67 4.29
C THR A 138 11.49 -1.43 2.88
N GLY A 139 11.29 -0.23 2.35
CA GLY A 139 11.73 0.15 1.01
C GLY A 139 10.91 1.30 0.45
N GLU A 140 11.35 1.89 -0.65
CA GLU A 140 10.62 2.96 -1.35
C GLU A 140 9.31 2.47 -1.97
N SER A 141 8.48 3.41 -2.45
CA SER A 141 7.26 3.07 -3.19
C SER A 141 7.63 2.30 -4.47
N GLY A 142 6.94 1.18 -4.73
CA GLY A 142 7.23 0.30 -5.86
C GLY A 142 8.37 -0.70 -5.64
N ALA A 143 9.05 -0.71 -4.49
CA ALA A 143 10.14 -1.64 -4.21
C ALA A 143 9.70 -3.11 -4.00
N GLY A 144 8.39 -3.40 -3.92
CA GLY A 144 7.86 -4.75 -3.75
C GLY A 144 7.53 -5.14 -2.31
N LYS A 145 7.38 -4.18 -1.38
CA LYS A 145 7.05 -4.46 0.03
C LYS A 145 5.81 -5.32 0.19
N THR A 146 4.70 -4.90 -0.41
CA THR A 146 3.42 -5.62 -0.35
C THR A 146 3.53 -7.01 -0.98
N GLU A 147 4.21 -7.12 -2.11
CA GLU A 147 4.39 -8.41 -2.79
C GLU A 147 5.21 -9.39 -1.93
N ASN A 148 6.31 -8.94 -1.32
CA ASN A 148 7.07 -9.81 -0.42
C ASN A 148 6.27 -10.19 0.83
N THR A 149 5.45 -9.29 1.38
CA THR A 149 4.51 -9.62 2.48
C THR A 149 3.53 -10.73 2.06
N LYS A 150 2.94 -10.63 0.86
CA LYS A 150 2.06 -11.69 0.30
C LYS A 150 2.79 -13.03 0.22
N LYS A 151 4.08 -13.06 -0.18
CA LYS A 151 4.88 -14.30 -0.26
C LYS A 151 5.15 -14.91 1.12
N VAL A 152 5.43 -14.10 2.14
CA VAL A 152 5.58 -14.58 3.53
C VAL A 152 4.27 -15.21 4.02
N ILE A 153 3.13 -14.53 3.80
CA ILE A 153 1.82 -15.03 4.20
C ILE A 153 1.51 -16.36 3.47
N SER A 154 1.73 -16.39 2.15
CA SER A 154 1.52 -17.60 1.34
C SER A 154 2.40 -18.75 1.81
N TYR A 155 3.63 -18.52 2.24
CA TYR A 155 4.51 -19.54 2.80
C TYR A 155 3.90 -20.16 4.06
N PHE A 156 3.52 -19.34 5.05
CA PHE A 156 2.89 -19.84 6.27
C PHE A 156 1.56 -20.55 6.01
N ALA A 157 0.76 -19.96 5.13
CA ALA A 157 -0.50 -20.53 4.69
C ALA A 157 -0.36 -21.94 4.13
N THR A 158 0.69 -22.17 3.35
CA THR A 158 0.94 -23.45 2.69
C THR A 158 1.59 -24.48 3.62
N ILE A 159 2.65 -24.07 4.35
CA ILE A 159 3.46 -25.00 5.15
C ILE A 159 2.84 -25.31 6.51
N CYS A 160 2.15 -24.32 7.12
CA CYS A 160 1.56 -24.43 8.46
C CYS A 160 0.04 -24.72 8.42
N SER A 161 -0.51 -25.09 7.28
CA SER A 161 -1.94 -25.41 7.12
C SER A 161 -2.40 -26.48 8.10
N SER A 162 -3.59 -26.30 8.68
CA SER A 162 -4.19 -27.25 9.60
C SER A 162 -4.70 -28.54 8.94
N GLY A 163 -4.73 -28.61 7.63
CA GLY A 163 -5.18 -29.77 6.86
C GLY A 163 -6.68 -30.07 6.95
N LYS A 164 -7.44 -29.36 7.79
CA LYS A 164 -8.90 -29.52 7.94
C LYS A 164 -9.62 -28.54 7.01
N ARG A 165 -9.77 -28.90 5.74
CA ARG A 165 -10.73 -28.22 4.86
C ARG A 165 -12.14 -28.78 5.11
N LYS A 166 -13.10 -27.91 5.44
CA LYS A 166 -14.50 -28.20 5.20
C LYS A 166 -14.77 -27.98 3.71
N GLU A 167 -15.35 -28.93 3.07
CA GLU A 167 -15.72 -28.84 1.65
C GLU A 167 -16.63 -27.63 1.45
N GLY A 168 -16.23 -26.65 0.60
CA GLY A 168 -17.00 -25.46 0.28
C GLY A 168 -16.71 -24.19 1.11
N GLU A 169 -15.85 -24.22 2.15
CA GLU A 169 -15.41 -23.02 2.85
C GLU A 169 -14.02 -22.56 2.37
N ALA A 170 -13.85 -21.25 2.14
CA ALA A 170 -12.54 -20.64 1.90
C ALA A 170 -11.63 -20.89 3.11
N SER A 171 -10.41 -21.33 2.86
CA SER A 171 -9.42 -21.54 3.92
C SER A 171 -9.05 -20.22 4.60
N LEU A 172 -8.49 -20.28 5.81
CA LEU A 172 -7.97 -19.06 6.46
C LEU A 172 -6.94 -18.38 5.57
N GLU A 173 -6.14 -19.14 4.88
CA GLU A 173 -5.15 -18.72 3.91
C GLU A 173 -5.78 -17.93 2.76
N ASP A 174 -6.82 -18.49 2.14
CA ASP A 174 -7.56 -17.83 1.06
C ASP A 174 -8.16 -16.51 1.54
N LYS A 175 -8.68 -16.48 2.77
CA LYS A 175 -9.24 -15.27 3.39
C LYS A 175 -8.18 -14.20 3.63
N ILE A 176 -6.98 -14.56 4.13
CA ILE A 176 -5.87 -13.61 4.30
C ILE A 176 -5.46 -12.99 2.97
N VAL A 177 -5.38 -13.81 1.91
CA VAL A 177 -5.06 -13.33 0.56
C VAL A 177 -6.20 -12.46 0.01
N ALA A 178 -7.45 -12.84 0.23
CA ALA A 178 -8.62 -12.08 -0.21
C ALA A 178 -8.75 -10.70 0.43
N THR A 179 -8.08 -10.43 1.56
CA THR A 179 -8.07 -9.07 2.14
C THR A 179 -7.38 -8.05 1.24
N ASN A 180 -6.45 -8.46 0.37
CA ASN A 180 -5.64 -7.53 -0.40
C ASN A 180 -6.45 -6.73 -1.43
N PRO A 181 -7.30 -7.30 -2.30
CA PRO A 181 -8.07 -6.52 -3.26
C PRO A 181 -8.93 -5.44 -2.59
N VAL A 182 -9.60 -5.76 -1.49
CA VAL A 182 -10.43 -4.80 -0.77
C VAL A 182 -9.58 -3.68 -0.15
N LEU A 183 -8.49 -4.02 0.53
CA LEU A 183 -7.60 -3.03 1.13
C LEU A 183 -6.89 -2.18 0.08
N GLU A 184 -6.57 -2.74 -1.09
CA GLU A 184 -5.96 -2.01 -2.19
C GLU A 184 -6.96 -1.04 -2.83
N ALA A 185 -8.21 -1.44 -3.03
CA ALA A 185 -9.24 -0.57 -3.59
C ALA A 185 -9.42 0.72 -2.77
N TRP A 186 -9.48 0.63 -1.45
CA TRP A 186 -9.72 1.78 -0.54
C TRP A 186 -8.46 2.38 0.08
N GLY A 187 -7.31 1.72 -0.02
CA GLY A 187 -6.07 2.17 0.63
C GLY A 187 -4.89 2.42 -0.31
N ASN A 188 -4.99 2.00 -1.59
CA ASN A 188 -3.95 2.23 -2.58
C ASN A 188 -4.39 3.26 -3.62
N ALA A 189 -3.40 3.89 -4.24
CA ALA A 189 -3.61 4.87 -5.30
C ALA A 189 -2.43 4.91 -6.25
N LYS A 190 -2.67 5.41 -7.47
CA LYS A 190 -1.58 5.79 -8.37
C LYS A 190 -0.83 6.99 -7.84
N THR A 191 0.49 6.86 -7.74
CA THR A 191 1.44 7.95 -7.49
C THR A 191 2.34 8.15 -8.71
N VAL A 192 3.15 9.22 -8.70
CA VAL A 192 4.13 9.48 -9.76
C VAL A 192 5.07 8.28 -9.98
N ARG A 193 5.44 7.57 -8.91
CA ARG A 193 6.43 6.47 -8.93
C ARG A 193 5.84 5.07 -9.07
N ASN A 194 4.56 4.88 -8.74
CA ASN A 194 3.95 3.56 -8.70
C ASN A 194 2.44 3.66 -8.93
N ASP A 195 1.93 2.87 -9.86
CA ASP A 195 0.52 2.87 -10.22
C ASP A 195 -0.38 2.23 -9.14
N ASN A 196 0.18 1.37 -8.27
CA ASN A 196 -0.55 0.75 -7.15
C ASN A 196 0.22 0.93 -5.83
N SER A 197 0.30 2.16 -5.35
CA SER A 197 1.03 2.52 -4.13
C SER A 197 0.13 2.45 -2.90
N SER A 198 0.50 1.67 -1.89
CA SER A 198 -0.20 1.67 -0.60
C SER A 198 -0.01 3.01 0.12
N ARG A 199 -1.14 3.66 0.45
CA ARG A 199 -1.18 4.96 1.11
C ARG A 199 -1.46 4.83 2.61
N PHE A 200 -1.18 3.67 3.19
CA PHE A 200 -1.31 3.35 4.61
C PHE A 200 -0.23 2.36 5.03
N GLY A 201 0.09 2.33 6.32
CA GLY A 201 0.90 1.28 6.92
C GLY A 201 0.02 0.10 7.33
N LYS A 202 0.52 -1.11 7.16
CA LYS A 202 -0.17 -2.35 7.53
C LYS A 202 0.73 -3.21 8.41
N PHE A 203 0.20 -3.63 9.55
CA PHE A 203 0.82 -4.60 10.44
C PHE A 203 -0.09 -5.82 10.51
N ILE A 204 0.43 -6.99 10.16
CA ILE A 204 -0.31 -8.25 10.16
C ILE A 204 0.26 -9.12 11.25
N ARG A 205 -0.60 -9.61 12.15
CA ARG A 205 -0.27 -10.66 13.12
C ARG A 205 -0.81 -11.97 12.60
N ILE A 206 0.03 -12.97 12.58
CA ILE A 206 -0.33 -14.35 12.20
C ILE A 206 -0.22 -15.20 13.45
N HIS A 207 -1.30 -15.89 13.79
CA HIS A 207 -1.41 -16.68 15.00
C HIS A 207 -1.19 -18.15 14.70
N PHE A 208 -0.35 -18.78 15.51
CA PHE A 208 -0.09 -20.21 15.45
C PHE A 208 -0.51 -20.86 16.76
N ASN A 209 -1.04 -22.07 16.70
CA ASN A 209 -1.34 -22.85 17.88
C ASN A 209 -0.07 -23.52 18.44
N ALA A 210 -0.19 -24.21 19.57
CA ALA A 210 0.93 -24.88 20.23
C ALA A 210 1.62 -25.97 19.36
N SER A 211 0.92 -26.51 18.35
CA SER A 211 1.50 -27.47 17.40
C SER A 211 2.11 -26.78 16.15
N GLY A 212 2.23 -25.45 16.13
CA GLY A 212 2.78 -24.70 15.01
C GLY A 212 1.85 -24.59 13.80
N LYS A 213 0.56 -24.93 13.94
CA LYS A 213 -0.41 -24.77 12.87
C LYS A 213 -1.02 -23.39 12.87
N LEU A 214 -1.23 -22.85 11.67
CA LEU A 214 -1.91 -21.57 11.47
C LEU A 214 -3.33 -21.64 12.06
N SER A 215 -3.67 -20.65 12.89
CA SER A 215 -4.91 -20.64 13.66
C SER A 215 -5.74 -19.38 13.48
N GLY A 216 -5.14 -18.30 13.02
CA GLY A 216 -5.84 -17.06 12.76
C GLY A 216 -4.88 -15.98 12.30
N ALA A 217 -5.44 -14.84 11.94
CA ALA A 217 -4.68 -13.63 11.65
C ALA A 217 -5.50 -12.40 12.03
N ASP A 218 -4.82 -11.29 12.26
CA ASP A 218 -5.45 -9.97 12.36
C ASP A 218 -4.54 -8.89 11.78
N MET A 219 -5.16 -7.77 11.39
CA MET A 219 -4.48 -6.65 10.76
C MET A 219 -4.76 -5.37 11.52
N VAL A 220 -3.73 -4.55 11.67
CA VAL A 220 -3.84 -3.17 12.14
C VAL A 220 -3.34 -2.24 11.04
N VAL A 221 -4.10 -1.19 10.75
CA VAL A 221 -3.76 -0.20 9.74
C VAL A 221 -3.39 1.12 10.39
N TYR A 222 -2.41 1.82 9.82
CA TYR A 222 -1.87 3.06 10.33
C TYR A 222 -1.77 4.11 9.22
N LEU A 223 -1.95 5.38 9.58
CA LEU A 223 -1.57 6.55 8.81
C LEU A 223 -2.11 6.56 7.37
N LEU A 224 -3.41 6.27 7.18
CA LEU A 224 -4.04 6.46 5.88
C LEU A 224 -3.87 7.93 5.42
N GLU A 225 -3.37 8.13 4.21
CA GLU A 225 -3.13 9.45 3.59
C GLU A 225 -4.46 10.13 3.22
N LYS A 226 -5.17 10.68 4.21
CA LYS A 226 -6.52 11.25 4.03
C LYS A 226 -6.55 12.47 3.11
N SER A 227 -5.43 13.19 2.95
CA SER A 227 -5.32 14.33 2.06
C SER A 227 -5.59 13.98 0.60
N ARG A 228 -5.24 12.76 0.18
CA ARG A 228 -5.46 12.24 -1.17
C ARG A 228 -6.93 12.17 -1.58
N LEU A 229 -7.84 12.08 -0.60
CA LEU A 229 -9.27 12.11 -0.89
C LEU A 229 -9.69 13.42 -1.57
N THR A 230 -9.11 14.54 -1.14
CA THR A 230 -9.56 15.88 -1.52
C THR A 230 -8.63 16.60 -2.49
N TYR A 231 -7.43 16.04 -2.73
CA TYR A 231 -6.42 16.62 -3.61
C TYR A 231 -5.54 15.56 -4.25
N GLN A 232 -5.30 15.68 -5.55
CA GLN A 232 -4.33 14.88 -6.31
C GLN A 232 -3.43 15.77 -7.15
N GLN A 233 -2.17 15.37 -7.31
CA GLN A 233 -1.27 15.96 -8.29
C GLN A 233 -1.66 15.54 -9.72
N PRO A 234 -1.30 16.29 -10.77
CA PRO A 234 -1.71 16.03 -12.15
C PRO A 234 -1.39 14.63 -12.68
N LEU A 235 -0.34 13.98 -12.16
CA LEU A 235 0.09 12.63 -12.58
C LEU A 235 -0.38 11.53 -11.61
N GLU A 236 -1.17 11.86 -10.61
CA GLU A 236 -1.66 10.94 -9.58
C GLU A 236 -3.17 10.72 -9.67
N ARG A 237 -3.68 9.72 -8.96
CA ARG A 237 -5.12 9.45 -8.79
C ARG A 237 -5.53 9.56 -7.32
N CYS A 238 -6.81 9.70 -7.08
CA CYS A 238 -7.42 9.37 -5.79
C CYS A 238 -7.32 7.85 -5.55
N TYR A 239 -7.92 7.30 -4.52
CA TYR A 239 -7.99 5.87 -4.24
C TYR A 239 -8.69 5.11 -5.36
N HIS A 240 -8.29 3.85 -5.61
CA HIS A 240 -8.82 3.07 -6.74
C HIS A 240 -10.34 2.89 -6.67
N ALA A 241 -10.91 2.70 -5.48
CA ALA A 241 -12.34 2.49 -5.28
C ALA A 241 -13.25 3.53 -5.97
N PHE A 242 -12.79 4.78 -6.09
CA PHE A 242 -13.54 5.84 -6.77
C PHE A 242 -13.64 5.64 -8.28
N TYR A 243 -12.62 5.06 -8.87
CA TYR A 243 -12.58 4.75 -10.32
C TYR A 243 -13.27 3.42 -10.59
N ASN A 244 -13.14 2.45 -9.68
CA ASN A 244 -13.81 1.16 -9.77
C ASN A 244 -15.33 1.33 -9.82
N ILE A 245 -15.93 2.15 -8.92
CA ILE A 245 -17.37 2.41 -8.92
C ILE A 245 -17.86 3.10 -10.21
N MET A 246 -16.97 3.82 -10.90
CA MET A 246 -17.26 4.52 -12.16
C MET A 246 -16.98 3.67 -13.40
N SER A 247 -16.52 2.43 -13.27
CA SER A 247 -16.04 1.57 -14.36
C SER A 247 -17.13 0.94 -15.23
N ASP A 248 -18.42 1.15 -14.93
CA ASP A 248 -19.56 0.50 -15.59
C ASP A 248 -19.67 -1.02 -15.38
N GLU A 249 -18.90 -1.60 -14.47
CA GLU A 249 -19.01 -3.03 -14.16
C GLU A 249 -20.34 -3.36 -13.45
N VAL A 250 -20.80 -2.46 -12.58
CA VAL A 250 -22.08 -2.58 -11.86
C VAL A 250 -22.88 -1.30 -12.05
N PRO A 251 -23.58 -1.13 -13.21
CA PRO A 251 -24.31 0.12 -13.53
C PRO A 251 -25.36 0.51 -12.51
N GLU A 252 -26.04 -0.48 -11.91
CA GLU A 252 -27.08 -0.25 -10.89
C GLU A 252 -26.50 0.40 -9.63
N LEU A 253 -25.26 0.13 -9.30
CA LEU A 253 -24.56 0.71 -8.16
C LEU A 253 -24.41 2.23 -8.34
N LYS A 254 -24.03 2.69 -9.54
CA LYS A 254 -23.97 4.12 -9.85
C LYS A 254 -25.33 4.81 -9.66
N ALA A 255 -26.39 4.21 -10.19
CA ALA A 255 -27.74 4.75 -10.04
C ALA A 255 -28.17 4.82 -8.56
N LYS A 256 -27.98 3.76 -7.78
CA LYS A 256 -28.27 3.72 -6.34
C LYS A 256 -27.44 4.71 -5.53
N CYS A 257 -26.25 5.06 -6.00
CA CYS A 257 -25.35 6.02 -5.39
C CYS A 257 -25.49 7.44 -5.95
N LEU A 258 -26.54 7.71 -6.78
CA LEU A 258 -26.85 9.01 -7.39
C LEU A 258 -25.72 9.58 -8.25
N LEU A 259 -24.85 8.70 -8.80
CA LEU A 259 -23.73 9.09 -9.61
C LEU A 259 -24.12 9.29 -11.07
N SER A 260 -23.49 10.28 -11.73
CA SER A 260 -23.51 10.44 -13.17
C SER A 260 -22.60 9.41 -13.85
N ASN A 261 -22.60 9.40 -15.19
CA ASN A 261 -21.72 8.51 -15.95
C ASN A 261 -20.32 9.08 -16.21
N ASP A 262 -20.09 10.36 -15.93
CA ASP A 262 -18.80 11.01 -16.15
C ASP A 262 -18.09 11.30 -14.83
N ILE A 263 -16.90 10.75 -14.65
CA ILE A 263 -16.04 11.00 -13.48
C ILE A 263 -15.57 12.46 -13.42
N LEU A 264 -15.54 13.16 -14.54
CA LEU A 264 -15.19 14.57 -14.58
C LEU A 264 -16.18 15.46 -13.83
N ASP A 265 -17.40 14.97 -13.62
CA ASP A 265 -18.41 15.67 -12.82
C ASP A 265 -18.04 15.77 -11.32
N TYR A 266 -16.98 15.09 -10.86
CA TYR A 266 -16.65 14.97 -9.44
C TYR A 266 -15.27 15.56 -9.08
N TRP A 267 -15.30 16.71 -8.43
CA TRP A 267 -14.10 17.49 -8.10
C TRP A 267 -13.03 16.73 -7.31
N PHE A 268 -13.41 15.92 -6.32
CA PHE A 268 -12.43 15.22 -5.47
C PHE A 268 -11.63 14.13 -6.21
N VAL A 269 -12.06 13.68 -7.37
CA VAL A 269 -11.43 12.55 -8.08
C VAL A 269 -10.99 12.89 -9.50
N SER A 270 -11.26 14.12 -9.97
CA SER A 270 -10.96 14.56 -11.34
C SER A 270 -9.78 15.52 -11.47
N GLN A 271 -9.02 15.76 -10.38
CA GLN A 271 -7.92 16.74 -10.39
C GLN A 271 -6.63 16.21 -11.02
N GLY A 272 -6.49 14.90 -11.13
CA GLY A 272 -5.30 14.24 -11.66
C GLY A 272 -5.60 13.33 -12.84
N LYS A 273 -4.87 12.22 -12.95
CA LYS A 273 -5.07 11.20 -13.98
C LYS A 273 -6.38 10.44 -13.76
N LEU A 274 -7.14 10.22 -14.83
CA LEU A 274 -8.39 9.43 -14.78
C LEU A 274 -8.16 7.97 -15.16
N THR A 275 -7.29 7.72 -16.13
CA THR A 275 -6.98 6.38 -16.64
C THR A 275 -5.49 6.09 -16.53
N VAL A 276 -5.15 4.83 -16.28
CA VAL A 276 -3.77 4.34 -16.18
C VAL A 276 -3.66 3.05 -17.00
N PRO A 277 -2.73 2.95 -17.98
CA PRO A 277 -2.66 1.80 -18.88
C PRO A 277 -2.42 0.45 -18.19
N SER A 278 -1.83 0.46 -16.98
CA SER A 278 -1.52 -0.73 -16.18
C SER A 278 -2.64 -1.13 -15.20
N ILE A 279 -3.76 -0.39 -15.17
CA ILE A 279 -4.89 -0.62 -14.26
C ILE A 279 -6.16 -0.80 -15.09
N ASP A 280 -6.86 -1.89 -14.84
CA ASP A 280 -8.22 -2.11 -15.32
C ASP A 280 -9.20 -1.94 -14.15
N ASP A 281 -9.86 -0.78 -14.10
CA ASP A 281 -10.78 -0.45 -13.02
C ASP A 281 -12.03 -1.36 -12.98
N ARG A 282 -12.39 -2.03 -14.09
CA ARG A 282 -13.48 -3.02 -14.15
C ARG A 282 -13.05 -4.35 -13.52
N GLU A 283 -11.89 -4.85 -13.90
CA GLU A 283 -11.32 -6.06 -13.34
C GLU A 283 -11.06 -5.89 -11.83
N ASP A 284 -10.54 -4.74 -11.41
CA ASP A 284 -10.33 -4.39 -10.01
C ASP A 284 -11.66 -4.34 -9.22
N MET A 285 -12.76 -3.89 -9.85
CA MET A 285 -14.09 -3.91 -9.26
C MET A 285 -14.57 -5.34 -9.02
N GLN A 286 -14.37 -6.25 -9.99
CA GLN A 286 -14.72 -7.66 -9.86
C GLN A 286 -13.93 -8.34 -8.73
N TYR A 287 -12.61 -8.12 -8.69
CA TYR A 287 -11.77 -8.66 -7.62
C TYR A 287 -12.16 -8.15 -6.23
N ALA A 288 -12.56 -6.87 -6.12
CA ALA A 288 -13.04 -6.33 -4.87
C ALA A 288 -14.37 -6.99 -4.44
N HIS A 289 -15.31 -7.19 -5.37
CA HIS A 289 -16.56 -7.88 -5.10
C HIS A 289 -16.35 -9.34 -4.67
N GLU A 290 -15.57 -10.10 -5.42
CA GLU A 290 -15.22 -11.47 -5.07
C GLU A 290 -14.56 -11.58 -3.68
N ALA A 291 -13.73 -10.60 -3.36
CA ALA A 291 -13.09 -10.52 -2.06
C ALA A 291 -14.07 -10.18 -0.94
N PHE A 292 -15.02 -9.28 -1.13
CA PHE A 292 -16.09 -9.01 -0.16
C PHE A 292 -16.90 -10.26 0.13
N VAL A 293 -17.29 -10.99 -0.91
CA VAL A 293 -18.02 -12.28 -0.75
C VAL A 293 -17.18 -13.30 0.03
N SER A 294 -15.91 -13.48 -0.36
CA SER A 294 -14.99 -14.41 0.31
C SER A 294 -14.73 -14.07 1.78
N LEU A 295 -14.76 -12.78 2.11
CA LEU A 295 -14.57 -12.26 3.47
C LEU A 295 -15.87 -12.22 4.28
N GLY A 296 -16.99 -12.66 3.72
CA GLY A 296 -18.28 -12.76 4.40
C GLY A 296 -18.97 -11.43 4.66
N PHE A 297 -18.71 -10.42 3.82
CA PHE A 297 -19.53 -9.21 3.82
C PHE A 297 -20.93 -9.53 3.30
N THR A 298 -21.95 -8.93 3.89
CA THR A 298 -23.29 -8.96 3.31
C THR A 298 -23.39 -7.99 2.14
N GLU A 299 -24.36 -8.22 1.24
CA GLU A 299 -24.62 -7.29 0.13
C GLU A 299 -24.91 -5.85 0.62
N GLU A 300 -25.57 -5.72 1.77
CA GLU A 300 -25.84 -4.42 2.39
C GLU A 300 -24.55 -3.77 2.91
N GLU A 301 -23.66 -4.51 3.55
CA GLU A 301 -22.38 -3.99 4.03
C GLU A 301 -21.49 -3.54 2.88
N GLU A 302 -21.39 -4.34 1.82
CA GLU A 302 -20.67 -3.98 0.60
C GLU A 302 -21.27 -2.73 -0.04
N PHE A 303 -22.60 -2.70 -0.22
CA PHE A 303 -23.29 -1.52 -0.76
C PHE A 303 -23.03 -0.28 0.08
N ASN A 304 -23.06 -0.37 1.41
CA ASN A 304 -22.82 0.77 2.29
C ASN A 304 -21.38 1.31 2.18
N VAL A 305 -20.39 0.44 1.91
CA VAL A 305 -19.01 0.88 1.66
C VAL A 305 -18.94 1.70 0.35
N TYR A 306 -19.56 1.22 -0.74
CA TYR A 306 -19.63 1.96 -2.00
C TYR A 306 -20.47 3.22 -1.89
N LYS A 307 -21.59 3.18 -1.17
CA LYS A 307 -22.45 4.34 -0.89
C LYS A 307 -21.67 5.47 -0.20
N ASN A 308 -20.88 5.14 0.81
CA ASN A 308 -19.99 6.11 1.46
C ASN A 308 -18.95 6.65 0.50
N THR A 309 -18.36 5.80 -0.35
CA THR A 309 -17.39 6.23 -1.38
C THR A 309 -18.02 7.25 -2.34
N ALA A 310 -19.19 6.97 -2.87
CA ALA A 310 -19.93 7.88 -3.73
C ALA A 310 -20.34 9.19 -3.01
N CYS A 311 -20.73 9.10 -1.74
CA CYS A 311 -21.04 10.27 -0.93
C CYS A 311 -19.84 11.25 -0.87
N MET A 312 -18.60 10.75 -0.77
CA MET A 312 -17.41 11.61 -0.81
C MET A 312 -17.26 12.34 -2.15
N MET A 313 -17.66 11.73 -3.27
CA MET A 313 -17.65 12.38 -4.57
C MET A 313 -18.63 13.57 -4.61
N HIS A 314 -19.85 13.38 -4.14
CA HIS A 314 -20.83 14.46 -4.02
C HIS A 314 -20.39 15.54 -3.02
N MET A 315 -19.77 15.17 -1.90
CA MET A 315 -19.18 16.13 -0.96
C MET A 315 -18.11 17.00 -1.61
N GLY A 316 -17.34 16.42 -2.54
CA GLY A 316 -16.34 17.16 -3.34
C GLY A 316 -16.99 18.28 -4.14
N ASN A 317 -18.11 18.01 -4.81
CA ASN A 317 -18.86 19.00 -5.56
C ASN A 317 -19.52 20.03 -4.63
N MET A 318 -20.10 19.59 -3.53
CA MET A 318 -20.69 20.49 -2.52
C MET A 318 -19.67 21.55 -2.04
N THR A 319 -18.36 21.26 -2.02
CA THR A 319 -17.34 22.28 -1.68
C THR A 319 -17.30 23.47 -2.65
N LYS A 320 -17.84 23.32 -3.85
CA LYS A 320 -17.91 24.34 -4.90
C LYS A 320 -19.23 25.11 -4.93
N ASP A 321 -20.26 24.61 -4.23
CA ASP A 321 -21.60 25.18 -4.25
C ASP A 321 -21.76 26.35 -3.28
N PHE A 322 -20.78 26.60 -2.40
CA PHE A 322 -20.79 27.73 -1.48
C PHE A 322 -20.56 29.06 -2.20
N VAL A 323 -21.45 30.00 -1.96
CA VAL A 323 -21.39 31.37 -2.49
C VAL A 323 -21.35 32.37 -1.33
N PRO A 324 -20.57 33.47 -1.46
CA PRO A 324 -20.52 34.50 -0.43
C PRO A 324 -21.76 35.40 -0.47
N VAL A 325 -22.34 35.69 0.68
CA VAL A 325 -23.49 36.58 0.80
C VAL A 325 -23.22 37.64 1.87
N GLY A 326 -23.63 38.88 1.58
CA GLY A 326 -23.49 40.00 2.49
C GLY A 326 -22.07 40.58 2.57
N LYS A 327 -21.89 41.59 3.42
CA LYS A 327 -20.59 42.28 3.60
C LYS A 327 -19.53 41.44 4.30
N GLU A 328 -19.95 40.43 5.05
CA GLU A 328 -19.08 39.50 5.79
C GLU A 328 -18.75 38.23 5.01
N GLU A 329 -19.13 38.15 3.74
CA GLU A 329 -18.87 37.01 2.85
C GLU A 329 -19.34 35.68 3.46
N GLN A 330 -20.47 35.69 4.17
CA GLN A 330 -21.00 34.49 4.77
C GLN A 330 -21.34 33.44 3.70
N ALA A 331 -20.97 32.20 3.93
CA ALA A 331 -21.28 31.11 3.04
C ALA A 331 -22.77 30.78 3.03
N GLU A 332 -23.34 30.66 1.84
CA GLU A 332 -24.65 30.07 1.58
C GLU A 332 -24.55 29.10 0.41
N ILE A 333 -25.46 28.14 0.32
CA ILE A 333 -25.62 27.26 -0.84
C ILE A 333 -26.87 27.73 -1.60
N LYS A 334 -26.71 28.07 -2.88
CA LYS A 334 -27.85 28.44 -3.76
C LYS A 334 -28.39 27.25 -4.52
N ASP A 335 -27.52 26.36 -4.98
CA ASP A 335 -27.86 25.10 -5.63
C ASP A 335 -27.56 23.98 -4.64
N ASP A 336 -28.58 23.38 -4.08
CA ASP A 336 -28.48 22.37 -3.04
C ASP A 336 -28.50 20.93 -3.56
N VAL A 337 -28.44 20.74 -4.88
CA VAL A 337 -28.52 19.40 -5.51
C VAL A 337 -27.46 18.46 -4.93
N ASN A 338 -26.22 18.89 -4.82
CA ASN A 338 -25.14 18.05 -4.26
C ASN A 338 -25.34 17.82 -2.74
N ALA A 339 -25.78 18.86 -2.00
CA ALA A 339 -26.06 18.74 -0.58
C ALA A 339 -27.21 17.76 -0.31
N ASN A 340 -28.28 17.79 -1.13
CA ASN A 340 -29.40 16.86 -1.03
C ASN A 340 -28.96 15.41 -1.31
N LYS A 341 -28.11 15.17 -2.32
CA LYS A 341 -27.54 13.84 -2.58
C LYS A 341 -26.70 13.33 -1.41
N VAL A 342 -25.85 14.20 -0.84
CA VAL A 342 -25.05 13.85 0.35
C VAL A 342 -25.96 13.49 1.53
N ALA A 343 -26.99 14.29 1.77
CA ALA A 343 -27.93 14.08 2.87
C ALA A 343 -28.72 12.77 2.70
N GLU A 344 -29.20 12.48 1.48
CA GLU A 344 -29.89 11.23 1.15
C GLU A 344 -28.99 10.02 1.39
N LEU A 345 -27.74 10.05 0.88
CA LEU A 345 -26.80 8.95 1.05
C LEU A 345 -26.38 8.72 2.51
N LEU A 346 -26.29 9.78 3.30
CA LEU A 346 -25.96 9.69 4.73
C LEU A 346 -27.20 9.43 5.62
N GLY A 347 -28.42 9.57 5.09
CA GLY A 347 -29.64 9.43 5.85
C GLY A 347 -29.85 10.56 6.88
N ILE A 348 -29.46 11.80 6.54
CA ILE A 348 -29.57 12.98 7.40
C ILE A 348 -30.40 14.08 6.75
N ASP A 349 -30.86 15.05 7.54
CA ASP A 349 -31.56 16.20 7.03
C ASP A 349 -30.63 17.18 6.32
N ALA A 350 -30.96 17.56 5.06
CA ALA A 350 -30.10 18.39 4.22
C ALA A 350 -30.05 19.84 4.72
N GLU A 351 -31.17 20.43 5.15
CA GLU A 351 -31.22 21.81 5.64
C GLU A 351 -30.42 21.95 6.94
N TRP A 352 -30.56 20.97 7.83
CA TRP A 352 -29.72 20.90 9.03
C TRP A 352 -28.23 20.83 8.71
N MET A 353 -27.83 19.97 7.78
CA MET A 353 -26.45 19.79 7.36
C MET A 353 -25.88 21.08 6.76
N ILE A 354 -26.61 21.71 5.81
CA ILE A 354 -26.21 22.98 5.17
C ILE A 354 -26.05 24.08 6.23
N THR A 355 -27.04 24.19 7.12
CA THR A 355 -27.02 25.18 8.21
C THR A 355 -25.80 24.98 9.09
N TYR A 356 -25.41 23.75 9.40
CA TYR A 356 -24.27 23.46 10.24
C TYR A 356 -22.95 23.86 9.58
N PHE A 357 -22.80 23.69 8.27
CA PHE A 357 -21.61 24.13 7.54
C PHE A 357 -21.54 25.64 7.38
N CYS A 358 -22.67 26.29 7.11
CA CYS A 358 -22.73 27.73 6.89
C CYS A 358 -22.71 28.53 8.19
N LYS A 359 -23.30 27.99 9.26
CA LYS A 359 -23.44 28.65 10.58
C LYS A 359 -23.14 27.69 11.72
N PRO A 360 -21.87 27.24 11.86
CA PRO A 360 -21.50 26.32 12.94
C PRO A 360 -21.76 26.93 14.31
N LYS A 361 -22.17 26.09 15.26
CA LYS A 361 -22.32 26.47 16.65
C LYS A 361 -21.00 26.30 17.40
N LEU A 362 -20.59 27.34 18.09
CA LEU A 362 -19.40 27.36 18.94
C LEU A 362 -19.82 27.51 20.39
N LYS A 363 -19.19 26.73 21.28
CA LYS A 363 -19.42 26.88 22.72
C LYS A 363 -18.54 28.00 23.27
N VAL A 364 -19.14 29.06 23.77
CA VAL A 364 -18.48 30.18 24.41
C VAL A 364 -18.89 30.20 25.87
N GLY A 365 -18.04 29.77 26.78
CA GLY A 365 -18.38 29.54 28.18
C GLY A 365 -19.42 28.43 28.32
N THR A 366 -20.63 28.78 28.81
CA THR A 366 -21.77 27.85 28.97
C THR A 366 -22.79 27.91 27.82
N GLU A 367 -22.64 28.88 26.92
CA GLU A 367 -23.63 29.14 25.85
C GLU A 367 -23.14 28.66 24.48
N TRP A 368 -24.09 28.29 23.62
CA TRP A 368 -23.81 27.94 22.21
C TRP A 368 -24.17 29.14 21.34
N VAL A 369 -23.19 29.67 20.63
CA VAL A 369 -23.36 30.83 19.73
C VAL A 369 -23.13 30.35 18.29
N SER A 370 -24.06 30.71 17.39
CA SER A 370 -23.88 30.48 15.94
C SER A 370 -22.99 31.57 15.36
N LYS A 371 -21.97 31.15 14.60
CA LYS A 371 -21.08 32.07 13.89
C LYS A 371 -21.14 31.77 12.40
N GLY A 372 -21.34 32.80 11.55
CA GLY A 372 -21.25 32.66 10.10
C GLY A 372 -19.87 32.16 9.67
N SER A 373 -19.84 31.27 8.69
CA SER A 373 -18.62 30.72 8.09
C SER A 373 -18.39 31.36 6.73
N THR A 374 -17.13 31.58 6.36
CA THR A 374 -16.79 31.94 4.98
C THR A 374 -16.89 30.72 4.05
N CYS A 375 -17.01 30.93 2.74
CA CYS A 375 -17.05 29.84 1.75
C CYS A 375 -15.84 28.91 1.88
N ALA A 376 -14.64 29.46 2.07
CA ALA A 376 -13.43 28.68 2.26
C ALA A 376 -13.47 27.81 3.52
N ASN A 377 -13.97 28.35 4.63
CA ASN A 377 -14.10 27.60 5.88
C ASN A 377 -15.19 26.52 5.79
N ALA A 378 -16.32 26.81 5.15
CA ALA A 378 -17.40 25.84 4.93
C ALA A 378 -16.91 24.67 4.04
N ALA A 379 -16.27 24.97 2.91
CA ALA A 379 -15.66 23.96 2.02
C ALA A 379 -14.56 23.14 2.73
N SER A 380 -13.75 23.77 3.57
CA SER A 380 -12.74 23.08 4.38
C SER A 380 -13.37 22.14 5.41
N SER A 381 -14.50 22.55 6.01
CA SER A 381 -15.25 21.72 6.97
C SER A 381 -15.87 20.50 6.28
N VAL A 382 -16.49 20.67 5.10
CA VAL A 382 -16.99 19.55 4.28
C VAL A 382 -15.85 18.58 3.95
N SER A 383 -14.70 19.11 3.48
CA SER A 383 -13.51 18.31 3.17
C SER A 383 -12.96 17.57 4.40
N GLY A 384 -13.02 18.20 5.57
CA GLY A 384 -12.62 17.59 6.83
C GLY A 384 -13.52 16.42 7.24
N ILE A 385 -14.83 16.59 7.12
CA ILE A 385 -15.82 15.53 7.41
C ILE A 385 -15.70 14.40 6.39
N ALA A 386 -15.55 14.70 5.11
CA ALA A 386 -15.33 13.69 4.07
C ALA A 386 -14.14 12.80 4.42
N ARG A 387 -13.00 13.39 4.79
CA ARG A 387 -11.81 12.64 5.21
C ARG A 387 -12.05 11.78 6.45
N ALA A 388 -12.83 12.28 7.41
CA ALA A 388 -13.16 11.54 8.63
C ALA A 388 -14.10 10.34 8.36
N ILE A 389 -15.09 10.52 7.49
CA ILE A 389 -16.00 9.44 7.08
C ILE A 389 -15.21 8.38 6.29
N TYR A 390 -14.38 8.79 5.34
CA TYR A 390 -13.56 7.86 4.55
C TYR A 390 -12.63 7.01 5.42
N GLU A 391 -11.94 7.62 6.38
CA GLU A 391 -11.09 6.89 7.33
C GLU A 391 -11.89 5.87 8.14
N ARG A 392 -13.09 6.24 8.60
CA ARG A 392 -13.96 5.34 9.36
C ARG A 392 -14.52 4.21 8.51
N SER A 393 -14.90 4.49 7.25
CA SER A 393 -15.31 3.45 6.30
C SER A 393 -14.18 2.47 6.02
N PHE A 394 -12.97 2.96 5.79
CA PHE A 394 -11.79 2.10 5.62
C PHE A 394 -11.51 1.26 6.87
N ARG A 395 -11.62 1.86 8.06
CA ARG A 395 -11.46 1.13 9.32
C ARG A 395 -12.52 0.05 9.51
N PHE A 396 -13.78 0.34 9.18
CA PHE A 396 -14.86 -0.65 9.19
C PHE A 396 -14.54 -1.86 8.29
N VAL A 397 -14.03 -1.62 7.09
CA VAL A 397 -13.59 -2.68 6.18
C VAL A 397 -12.51 -3.55 6.83
N VAL A 398 -11.50 -2.93 7.45
CA VAL A 398 -10.42 -3.65 8.16
C VAL A 398 -10.97 -4.47 9.33
N ASP A 399 -11.85 -3.88 10.13
CA ASP A 399 -12.44 -4.55 11.30
C ASP A 399 -13.28 -5.75 10.88
N LYS A 400 -14.02 -5.64 9.78
CA LYS A 400 -14.79 -6.75 9.21
C LYS A 400 -13.88 -7.86 8.68
N CYS A 401 -12.80 -7.51 7.97
CA CYS A 401 -11.77 -8.47 7.58
C CYS A 401 -11.23 -9.23 8.80
N ASN A 402 -10.91 -8.52 9.88
CA ASN A 402 -10.39 -9.13 11.11
C ASN A 402 -11.40 -10.09 11.76
N GLN A 403 -12.70 -9.79 11.74
CA GLN A 403 -13.73 -10.69 12.25
C GLN A 403 -13.73 -12.03 11.50
N THR A 404 -13.47 -12.01 10.20
CA THR A 404 -13.43 -13.20 9.34
C THR A 404 -12.13 -14.00 9.51
N LEU A 405 -11.02 -13.32 9.83
CA LEU A 405 -9.70 -13.94 10.00
C LEU A 405 -9.48 -14.52 11.40
N CYS A 406 -10.27 -14.13 12.39
CA CYS A 406 -10.19 -14.69 13.74
C CYS A 406 -10.99 -15.99 13.83
N ASP A 407 -10.37 -17.07 14.32
CA ASP A 407 -11.09 -18.27 14.74
C ASP A 407 -11.79 -18.00 16.08
N PRO A 408 -13.13 -17.99 16.15
CA PRO A 408 -13.86 -17.72 17.38
C PRO A 408 -13.61 -18.75 18.49
N THR A 409 -13.05 -19.91 18.15
CA THR A 409 -12.74 -20.98 19.12
C THR A 409 -11.41 -20.79 19.83
N MET A 410 -10.64 -19.76 19.47
CA MET A 410 -9.29 -19.50 19.97
C MET A 410 -9.22 -18.29 20.91
N LYS A 411 -10.26 -18.04 21.66
CA LYS A 411 -10.25 -17.07 22.78
C LYS A 411 -9.66 -17.67 24.04
#